data_f9b2f96f87a92818f98cbfd59bb4cbf7
#
_entry.id   f9b2f96f87a92818f98cbfd59bb4cbf7
#
_cell.length_a   1.000
_cell.length_b   1.000
_cell.length_c   1.000
_cell.angle_alpha   90.00
_cell.angle_beta   90.00
_cell.angle_gamma   90.00
#
_symmetry.space_group_name_H-M   'P 1'
#
loop_
_entity.id
_entity.type
_entity.pdbx_description
1 polymer ?
#
loop_
_entity_poly.entity_id
_entity_poly.type
_entity_poly.pdbx_seq_one_letter_code
_entity_poly.pdbx_strand_id
1 'polypeptide(L)'
;MAGESKREMKRVTISRKCLETYPWMKFGYCFVNNLASGKPFDHLREKQEEVENYIRKETEFLIARAKSISRFYQTQGEKNRSHIESLIKSISNGKSIKPVNFIVDSVMIVELRNALLLGVHDVDQIRGDVILDVASEGERFMGIGNRSVMTRQNEVVLRDQIGIWASYTQGPDARTVVDTGTRNIIILGFFTPETTQELMLKGMREAVELLLRVGKGEAREIMVIPS
;
A
#
# COMPACT_ATOMS: atom_id res chain seq x y z
N MET A 1 0.93 35.17 -12.22
CA MET A 1 0.75 34.59 -10.89
C MET A 1 -0.42 33.63 -11.01
N ALA A 2 -0.13 32.37 -11.24
CA ALA A 2 -1.15 31.33 -11.27
C ALA A 2 -1.49 30.97 -9.81
N GLY A 3 -2.76 31.13 -9.45
CA GLY A 3 -3.22 30.88 -8.11
C GLY A 3 -2.97 29.41 -7.70
N GLU A 4 -2.29 29.23 -6.59
CA GLU A 4 -2.28 27.95 -5.87
C GLU A 4 -3.74 27.62 -5.50
N SER A 5 -4.36 26.79 -6.30
CA SER A 5 -5.61 26.16 -5.91
C SER A 5 -5.33 25.38 -4.63
N LYS A 6 -5.84 25.85 -3.49
CA LYS A 6 -5.86 25.07 -2.24
C LYS A 6 -6.56 23.77 -2.57
N ARG A 7 -5.79 22.70 -2.80
CA ARG A 7 -6.36 21.36 -3.00
C ARG A 7 -7.18 21.04 -1.75
N GLU A 8 -8.46 20.78 -1.98
CA GLU A 8 -9.37 20.35 -0.93
C GLU A 8 -8.82 19.07 -0.29
N MET A 9 -8.74 19.09 1.03
CA MET A 9 -8.14 17.98 1.78
C MET A 9 -9.11 16.81 1.78
N LYS A 10 -8.72 15.71 1.12
CA LYS A 10 -9.51 14.48 1.12
C LYS A 10 -9.65 13.95 2.54
N ARG A 11 -10.88 13.66 2.95
CA ARG A 11 -11.13 12.95 4.18
C ARG A 11 -10.87 11.46 3.97
N VAL A 12 -10.29 10.81 4.98
CA VAL A 12 -10.08 9.37 5.00
C VAL A 12 -10.93 8.80 6.12
N THR A 13 -11.78 7.83 5.80
CA THR A 13 -12.74 7.25 6.75
C THR A 13 -12.81 5.73 6.59
N ILE A 14 -13.31 5.05 7.62
CA ILE A 14 -13.70 3.64 7.56
C ILE A 14 -15.22 3.60 7.60
N SER A 15 -15.85 2.87 6.69
CA SER A 15 -17.29 2.74 6.65
C SER A 15 -17.81 2.00 7.89
N ARG A 16 -19.02 2.33 8.29
CA ARG A 16 -19.72 1.62 9.38
C ARG A 16 -19.80 0.11 9.08
N LYS A 17 -20.14 -0.25 7.85
CA LYS A 17 -20.23 -1.65 7.41
C LYS A 17 -18.90 -2.37 7.56
N CYS A 18 -17.78 -1.71 7.25
CA CYS A 18 -16.44 -2.28 7.44
C CYS A 18 -16.14 -2.54 8.92
N LEU A 19 -16.43 -1.59 9.80
CA LEU A 19 -16.24 -1.75 11.24
C LEU A 19 -17.17 -2.79 11.88
N GLU A 20 -18.39 -2.93 11.39
CA GLU A 20 -19.31 -4.00 11.82
C GLU A 20 -18.82 -5.39 11.37
N THR A 21 -18.25 -5.49 10.17
CA THR A 21 -17.70 -6.74 9.64
C THR A 21 -16.36 -7.11 10.26
N TYR A 22 -15.51 -6.11 10.49
CA TYR A 22 -14.15 -6.25 11.02
C TYR A 22 -13.93 -5.25 12.18
N PRO A 23 -14.42 -5.54 13.42
CA PRO A 23 -14.34 -4.61 14.55
C PRO A 23 -12.91 -4.20 14.96
N TRP A 24 -11.92 -5.00 14.59
CA TRP A 24 -10.50 -4.74 14.83
C TRP A 24 -9.85 -3.85 13.77
N MET A 25 -10.57 -3.52 12.70
CA MET A 25 -10.00 -2.83 11.54
C MET A 25 -9.43 -1.47 11.92
N LYS A 26 -8.17 -1.29 11.55
CA LYS A 26 -7.46 -0.02 11.55
C LYS A 26 -6.91 0.25 10.17
N PHE A 27 -6.68 1.51 9.87
CA PHE A 27 -6.17 1.94 8.58
C PHE A 27 -5.19 3.09 8.75
N GLY A 28 -3.97 2.89 8.27
CA GLY A 28 -2.93 3.92 8.26
C GLY A 28 -2.91 4.67 6.94
N TYR A 29 -2.65 5.98 6.96
CA TYR A 29 -2.44 6.75 5.75
C TYR A 29 -1.51 7.94 5.96
N CYS A 30 -0.84 8.34 4.87
CA CYS A 30 -0.02 9.54 4.81
C CYS A 30 -0.09 10.12 3.40
N PHE A 31 -0.38 11.40 3.28
CA PHE A 31 -0.30 12.13 2.01
C PHE A 31 1.12 12.68 1.82
N VAL A 32 1.67 12.47 0.64
CA VAL A 32 2.95 13.05 0.23
C VAL A 32 2.73 13.83 -1.06
N ASN A 33 3.12 15.10 -1.07
CA ASN A 33 2.88 16.01 -2.17
C ASN A 33 4.20 16.50 -2.77
N ASN A 34 4.10 17.02 -4.00
CA ASN A 34 5.19 17.70 -4.69
C ASN A 34 6.45 16.82 -4.85
N LEU A 35 6.27 15.52 -5.02
CA LEU A 35 7.38 14.63 -5.34
C LEU A 35 8.04 15.09 -6.65
N ALA A 36 9.32 15.41 -6.58
CA ALA A 36 10.09 15.65 -7.78
C ALA A 36 10.30 14.31 -8.52
N SER A 37 10.42 14.38 -9.85
CA SER A 37 10.92 13.22 -10.60
C SER A 37 12.37 13.00 -10.18
N GLY A 38 12.56 12.08 -9.24
CA GLY A 38 13.85 11.81 -8.63
C GLY A 38 14.82 11.17 -9.62
N LYS A 39 16.12 11.24 -9.32
CA LYS A 39 17.13 10.40 -9.94
C LYS A 39 16.83 8.95 -9.52
N PRO A 40 16.47 8.07 -10.43
CA PRO A 40 15.58 6.97 -10.10
C PRO A 40 16.22 5.81 -9.34
N PHE A 41 17.41 5.38 -9.64
CA PHE A 41 17.77 4.01 -9.34
C PHE A 41 18.97 3.80 -8.41
N ASP A 42 19.99 4.65 -8.47
CA ASP A 42 21.25 4.34 -7.78
C ASP A 42 21.10 4.34 -6.25
N HIS A 43 20.30 5.27 -5.69
CA HIS A 43 20.10 5.34 -4.25
C HIS A 43 19.19 4.24 -3.68
N LEU A 44 18.26 3.70 -4.46
CA LEU A 44 17.39 2.62 -4.02
C LEU A 44 18.02 1.25 -4.22
N ARG A 45 18.94 1.11 -5.19
CA ARG A 45 19.60 -0.16 -5.46
C ARG A 45 20.35 -0.71 -4.26
N GLU A 46 21.15 0.12 -3.60
CA GLU A 46 21.84 -0.29 -2.38
C GLU A 46 20.87 -0.75 -1.29
N LYS A 47 19.74 0.00 -1.13
CA LYS A 47 18.70 -0.37 -0.17
C LYS A 47 17.97 -1.65 -0.55
N GLN A 48 17.74 -1.90 -1.83
CA GLN A 48 17.19 -3.16 -2.30
C GLN A 48 18.13 -4.33 -1.99
N GLU A 49 19.42 -4.20 -2.27
CA GLU A 49 20.42 -5.21 -1.97
C GLU A 49 20.56 -5.48 -0.45
N GLU A 50 20.52 -4.42 0.38
CA GLU A 50 20.48 -4.54 1.85
C GLU A 50 19.26 -5.36 2.32
N VAL A 51 18.08 -5.06 1.78
CA VAL A 51 16.84 -5.75 2.16
C VAL A 51 16.81 -7.18 1.63
N GLU A 52 17.30 -7.44 0.42
CA GLU A 52 17.42 -8.80 -0.10
C GLU A 52 18.34 -9.66 0.79
N ASN A 53 19.48 -9.11 1.21
CA ASN A 53 20.40 -9.80 2.12
C ASN A 53 19.77 -10.05 3.50
N TYR A 54 19.03 -9.04 4.01
CA TYR A 54 18.28 -9.18 5.26
C TYR A 54 17.20 -10.28 5.15
N ILE A 55 16.44 -10.31 4.06
CA ILE A 55 15.43 -11.34 3.82
C ILE A 55 16.05 -12.74 3.78
N ARG A 56 17.16 -12.92 3.09
CA ARG A 56 17.85 -14.22 3.03
C ARG A 56 18.32 -14.69 4.40
N LYS A 57 18.73 -13.76 5.26
CA LYS A 57 19.16 -14.05 6.64
C LYS A 57 18.00 -14.34 7.57
N GLU A 58 16.91 -13.57 7.48
CA GLU A 58 15.78 -13.58 8.42
C GLU A 58 14.51 -14.22 7.80
N THR A 59 14.69 -15.11 6.84
CA THR A 59 13.59 -15.69 6.02
C THR A 59 12.48 -16.28 6.89
N GLU A 60 12.80 -17.10 7.87
CA GLU A 60 11.79 -17.79 8.70
C GLU A 60 10.96 -16.79 9.52
N PHE A 61 11.61 -15.81 10.13
CA PHE A 61 10.97 -14.75 10.89
C PHE A 61 10.02 -13.92 10.00
N LEU A 62 10.50 -13.49 8.83
CA LEU A 62 9.69 -12.68 7.90
C LEU A 62 8.53 -13.49 7.31
N ILE A 63 8.73 -14.76 7.00
CA ILE A 63 7.65 -15.65 6.53
C ILE A 63 6.61 -15.85 7.63
N ALA A 64 7.01 -16.05 8.89
CA ALA A 64 6.08 -16.20 10.00
C ALA A 64 5.17 -14.96 10.12
N ARG A 65 5.73 -13.76 9.97
CA ARG A 65 4.95 -12.51 9.95
C ARG A 65 4.07 -12.38 8.72
N ALA A 66 4.60 -12.59 7.53
CA ALA A 66 3.85 -12.47 6.28
C ALA A 66 2.68 -13.47 6.19
N LYS A 67 2.74 -14.60 6.90
CA LYS A 67 1.63 -15.55 7.01
C LYS A 67 0.37 -14.94 7.63
N SER A 68 0.48 -13.93 8.51
CA SER A 68 -0.69 -13.23 9.05
C SER A 68 -1.49 -12.53 7.94
N ILE A 69 -0.77 -11.90 7.01
CA ILE A 69 -1.38 -11.27 5.83
C ILE A 69 -2.05 -12.33 4.95
N SER A 70 -1.36 -13.46 4.71
CA SER A 70 -1.91 -14.55 3.91
C SER A 70 -3.14 -15.18 4.55
N ARG A 71 -3.15 -15.37 5.88
CA ARG A 71 -4.35 -15.83 6.62
C ARG A 71 -5.50 -14.85 6.46
N PHE A 72 -5.23 -13.54 6.59
CA PHE A 72 -6.27 -12.55 6.37
C PHE A 72 -6.80 -12.59 4.93
N TYR A 73 -5.95 -12.73 3.92
CA TYR A 73 -6.37 -12.93 2.53
C TYR A 73 -7.30 -14.14 2.37
N GLN A 74 -7.01 -15.24 3.06
CA GLN A 74 -7.87 -16.43 3.04
C GLN A 74 -9.26 -16.16 3.63
N THR A 75 -9.38 -15.32 4.67
CA THR A 75 -10.69 -14.90 5.19
C THR A 75 -11.47 -14.04 4.19
N GLN A 76 -10.78 -13.42 3.25
CA GLN A 76 -11.36 -12.66 2.13
C GLN A 76 -11.66 -13.55 0.90
N GLY A 77 -11.55 -14.87 1.03
CA GLY A 77 -11.77 -15.82 -0.06
C GLY A 77 -10.61 -15.96 -1.06
N GLU A 78 -9.44 -15.35 -0.78
CA GLU A 78 -8.27 -15.54 -1.62
C GLU A 78 -7.58 -16.87 -1.26
N LYS A 79 -7.31 -17.70 -2.27
CA LYS A 79 -6.67 -19.01 -2.08
C LYS A 79 -5.15 -18.95 -2.06
N ASN A 80 -4.60 -17.91 -2.65
CA ASN A 80 -3.16 -17.74 -2.77
C ASN A 80 -2.57 -17.06 -1.54
N ARG A 81 -1.25 -17.19 -1.39
CA ARG A 81 -0.49 -16.41 -0.42
C ARG A 81 -0.53 -14.94 -0.79
N SER A 82 -0.33 -14.08 0.20
CA SER A 82 -0.11 -12.65 -0.05
C SER A 82 1.12 -12.45 -0.95
N HIS A 83 1.13 -11.33 -1.68
CA HIS A 83 2.28 -10.98 -2.51
C HIS A 83 3.54 -10.81 -1.65
N ILE A 84 3.44 -10.29 -0.43
CA ILE A 84 4.56 -10.15 0.50
C ILE A 84 5.19 -11.51 0.83
N GLU A 85 4.38 -12.50 1.23
CA GLU A 85 4.90 -13.86 1.49
C GLU A 85 5.54 -14.47 0.26
N SER A 86 4.93 -14.24 -0.91
CA SER A 86 5.43 -14.77 -2.19
C SER A 86 6.75 -14.14 -2.60
N LEU A 87 6.90 -12.82 -2.43
CA LEU A 87 8.13 -12.09 -2.72
C LEU A 87 9.26 -12.49 -1.76
N ILE A 88 9.01 -12.56 -0.44
CA ILE A 88 9.99 -13.00 0.55
C ILE A 88 10.52 -14.39 0.17
N LYS A 89 9.64 -15.36 -0.13
CA LYS A 89 10.05 -16.70 -0.60
C LYS A 89 10.85 -16.68 -1.89
N SER A 90 10.48 -15.80 -2.81
CA SER A 90 11.18 -15.65 -4.10
C SER A 90 12.61 -15.15 -3.90
N ILE A 91 12.77 -14.15 -3.03
CA ILE A 91 14.08 -13.55 -2.72
C ILE A 91 14.95 -14.52 -1.92
N SER A 92 14.37 -15.23 -0.95
CA SER A 92 15.12 -16.27 -0.20
C SER A 92 15.63 -17.40 -1.09
N ASN A 93 14.93 -17.67 -2.21
CA ASN A 93 15.34 -18.62 -3.24
C ASN A 93 16.26 -18.03 -4.33
N GLY A 94 16.92 -16.89 -4.04
CA GLY A 94 17.93 -16.30 -4.90
C GLY A 94 17.45 -15.34 -5.98
N LYS A 95 16.13 -15.01 -6.03
CA LYS A 95 15.66 -13.97 -6.93
C LYS A 95 15.92 -12.59 -6.35
N SER A 96 15.94 -11.58 -7.21
CA SER A 96 16.09 -10.18 -6.82
C SER A 96 14.77 -9.41 -7.00
N ILE A 97 14.65 -8.32 -6.26
CA ILE A 97 13.56 -7.35 -6.42
C ILE A 97 13.66 -6.74 -7.82
N LYS A 98 12.55 -6.75 -8.56
CA LYS A 98 12.49 -6.09 -9.87
C LYS A 98 12.07 -4.64 -9.68
N PRO A 99 12.91 -3.68 -10.06
CA PRO A 99 12.56 -2.27 -9.98
C PRO A 99 11.33 -1.93 -10.82
N VAL A 100 10.50 -1.03 -10.30
CA VAL A 100 9.30 -0.51 -10.99
C VAL A 100 9.46 0.99 -11.23
N ASN A 101 9.44 1.76 -10.17
CA ASN A 101 9.75 3.19 -10.10
C ASN A 101 10.10 3.55 -8.66
N PHE A 102 10.72 4.73 -8.45
CA PHE A 102 11.22 5.09 -7.12
C PHE A 102 10.13 5.16 -6.04
N ILE A 103 8.88 5.46 -6.39
CA ILE A 103 7.75 5.54 -5.46
C ILE A 103 7.39 4.14 -4.97
N VAL A 104 7.11 3.23 -5.90
CA VAL A 104 6.78 1.83 -5.60
C VAL A 104 7.94 1.14 -4.88
N ASP A 105 9.15 1.34 -5.38
CA ASP A 105 10.35 0.68 -4.85
C ASP A 105 10.63 1.11 -3.41
N SER A 106 10.45 2.41 -3.07
CA SER A 106 10.60 2.91 -1.71
C SER A 106 9.64 2.26 -0.72
N VAL A 107 8.38 2.08 -1.13
CA VAL A 107 7.36 1.44 -0.29
C VAL A 107 7.61 -0.07 -0.20
N MET A 108 7.89 -0.74 -1.31
CA MET A 108 8.11 -2.18 -1.39
C MET A 108 9.33 -2.65 -0.57
N ILE A 109 10.42 -1.88 -0.56
CA ILE A 109 11.60 -2.14 0.28
C ILE A 109 11.18 -2.25 1.76
N VAL A 110 10.34 -1.33 2.22
CA VAL A 110 9.88 -1.30 3.61
C VAL A 110 8.85 -2.39 3.91
N GLU A 111 7.93 -2.64 2.98
CA GLU A 111 7.00 -3.77 3.07
C GLU A 111 7.72 -5.08 3.31
N LEU A 112 8.71 -5.38 2.48
CA LEU A 112 9.47 -6.62 2.52
C LEU A 112 10.33 -6.73 3.78
N ARG A 113 11.00 -5.63 4.17
CA ARG A 113 11.84 -5.59 5.38
C ARG A 113 11.04 -5.85 6.66
N ASN A 114 9.82 -5.33 6.74
CA ASN A 114 9.00 -5.40 7.93
C ASN A 114 7.89 -6.46 7.85
N ALA A 115 7.73 -7.14 6.72
CA ALA A 115 6.61 -8.03 6.39
C ALA A 115 5.26 -7.33 6.72
N LEU A 116 5.09 -6.11 6.24
CA LEU A 116 3.88 -5.29 6.35
C LEU A 116 3.12 -5.29 5.03
N LEU A 117 1.84 -4.93 5.09
CA LEU A 117 1.04 -4.65 3.92
C LEU A 117 0.89 -3.13 3.78
N LEU A 118 1.64 -2.55 2.85
CA LEU A 118 1.56 -1.15 2.50
C LEU A 118 1.01 -1.01 1.08
N GLY A 119 0.54 0.17 0.73
CA GLY A 119 0.13 0.51 -0.62
C GLY A 119 0.51 1.94 -0.95
N VAL A 120 0.62 2.25 -2.24
CA VAL A 120 0.84 3.62 -2.70
C VAL A 120 0.01 3.89 -3.94
N HIS A 121 -0.65 5.05 -3.96
CA HIS A 121 -1.56 5.42 -5.04
C HIS A 121 -1.42 6.90 -5.42
N ASP A 122 -1.67 7.20 -6.68
CA ASP A 122 -1.76 8.56 -7.20
C ASP A 122 -3.03 9.24 -6.67
N VAL A 123 -2.85 10.18 -5.75
CA VAL A 123 -3.97 10.87 -5.09
C VAL A 123 -4.71 11.82 -6.03
N ASP A 124 -4.08 12.26 -7.11
CA ASP A 124 -4.71 13.13 -8.10
C ASP A 124 -5.75 12.40 -8.94
N GLN A 125 -5.69 11.06 -8.97
CA GLN A 125 -6.66 10.21 -9.64
C GLN A 125 -7.85 9.80 -8.73
N ILE A 126 -7.77 10.01 -7.42
CA ILE A 126 -8.86 9.73 -6.49
C ILE A 126 -9.88 10.89 -6.55
N ARG A 127 -11.16 10.58 -6.59
CA ARG A 127 -12.26 11.58 -6.67
C ARG A 127 -13.03 11.65 -5.36
N GLY A 128 -13.00 12.83 -4.70
CA GLY A 128 -13.62 13.02 -3.39
C GLY A 128 -12.84 12.33 -2.27
N ASP A 129 -13.56 11.85 -1.27
CA ASP A 129 -13.01 11.24 -0.07
C ASP A 129 -12.51 9.81 -0.29
N VAL A 130 -11.65 9.35 0.60
CA VAL A 130 -11.13 7.98 0.65
C VAL A 130 -11.91 7.20 1.69
N ILE A 131 -12.53 6.12 1.30
CA ILE A 131 -13.35 5.29 2.18
C ILE A 131 -12.83 3.86 2.17
N LEU A 132 -12.36 3.39 3.33
CA LEU A 132 -12.14 1.97 3.55
C LEU A 132 -13.49 1.31 3.79
N ASP A 133 -13.84 0.33 2.98
CA ASP A 133 -15.16 -0.30 2.97
C ASP A 133 -15.06 -1.81 2.78
N VAL A 134 -16.17 -2.50 2.80
CA VAL A 134 -16.30 -3.89 2.38
C VAL A 134 -17.20 -3.99 1.15
N ALA A 135 -16.74 -4.75 0.18
CA ALA A 135 -17.46 -4.95 -1.07
C ALA A 135 -18.64 -5.91 -0.89
N SER A 136 -19.63 -5.78 -1.77
CA SER A 136 -20.59 -6.84 -2.08
C SER A 136 -20.01 -7.81 -3.08
N GLU A 137 -20.57 -8.99 -3.15
CA GLU A 137 -20.17 -9.96 -4.18
C GLU A 137 -20.48 -9.43 -5.57
N GLY A 138 -19.53 -9.60 -6.49
CA GLY A 138 -19.72 -9.26 -7.89
C GLY A 138 -19.53 -7.79 -8.26
N GLU A 139 -19.17 -6.92 -7.32
CA GLU A 139 -18.75 -5.56 -7.70
C GLU A 139 -17.47 -5.64 -8.54
N ARG A 140 -17.29 -4.66 -9.44
CA ARG A 140 -16.20 -4.71 -10.41
C ARG A 140 -15.38 -3.43 -10.40
N PHE A 141 -14.08 -3.59 -10.66
CA PHE A 141 -13.19 -2.49 -10.98
C PHE A 141 -12.17 -2.93 -12.03
N MET A 142 -11.50 -1.98 -12.66
CA MET A 142 -10.48 -2.26 -13.66
C MET A 142 -9.11 -2.28 -12.98
N GLY A 143 -8.53 -3.45 -12.79
CA GLY A 143 -7.19 -3.61 -12.21
C GLY A 143 -6.06 -3.33 -13.21
N ILE A 144 -4.82 -3.43 -12.75
CA ILE A 144 -3.61 -3.22 -13.54
C ILE A 144 -3.65 -4.07 -14.82
N GLY A 145 -3.22 -3.49 -15.94
CA GLY A 145 -3.23 -4.15 -17.24
C GLY A 145 -4.63 -4.27 -17.85
N ASN A 146 -5.56 -3.40 -17.46
CA ASN A 146 -6.96 -3.41 -17.92
C ASN A 146 -7.69 -4.73 -17.64
N ARG A 147 -7.31 -5.41 -16.58
CA ARG A 147 -7.94 -6.64 -16.14
C ARG A 147 -9.22 -6.33 -15.37
N SER A 148 -10.38 -6.83 -15.84
CA SER A 148 -11.60 -6.75 -15.06
C SER A 148 -11.48 -7.62 -13.80
N VAL A 149 -11.59 -6.97 -12.63
CA VAL A 149 -11.53 -7.60 -11.31
C VAL A 149 -12.93 -7.62 -10.72
N MET A 150 -13.32 -8.75 -10.17
CA MET A 150 -14.60 -8.95 -9.50
C MET A 150 -14.36 -9.22 -8.03
N THR A 151 -15.02 -8.46 -7.16
CA THR A 151 -14.89 -8.60 -5.71
C THR A 151 -15.70 -9.77 -5.17
N ARG A 152 -15.29 -10.22 -3.99
CA ARG A 152 -16.01 -11.22 -3.19
C ARG A 152 -16.81 -10.52 -2.09
N GLN A 153 -17.78 -11.25 -1.56
CA GLN A 153 -18.54 -10.76 -0.39
C GLN A 153 -17.62 -10.45 0.78
N ASN A 154 -17.80 -9.27 1.37
CA ASN A 154 -17.01 -8.76 2.51
C ASN A 154 -15.52 -8.55 2.22
N GLU A 155 -15.10 -8.54 0.97
CA GLU A 155 -13.72 -8.18 0.61
C GLU A 155 -13.44 -6.73 0.98
N VAL A 156 -12.31 -6.49 1.67
CA VAL A 156 -11.93 -5.13 2.07
C VAL A 156 -11.41 -4.37 0.86
N VAL A 157 -12.00 -3.21 0.61
CA VAL A 157 -11.72 -2.36 -0.54
C VAL A 157 -11.57 -0.90 -0.15
N LEU A 158 -10.97 -0.13 -1.03
CA LEU A 158 -10.95 1.31 -0.97
C LEU A 158 -11.84 1.87 -2.07
N ARG A 159 -12.68 2.85 -1.67
CA ARG A 159 -13.62 3.53 -2.55
C ARG A 159 -13.41 5.03 -2.55
N ASP A 160 -13.84 5.62 -3.65
CA ASP A 160 -14.07 7.06 -3.80
C ASP A 160 -15.45 7.30 -4.46
N GLN A 161 -15.70 8.53 -4.94
CA GLN A 161 -16.95 8.87 -5.61
C GLN A 161 -17.20 8.12 -6.92
N ILE A 162 -16.15 7.58 -7.57
CA ILE A 162 -16.28 6.82 -8.82
C ILE A 162 -16.57 5.34 -8.53
N GLY A 163 -15.98 4.78 -7.47
CA GLY A 163 -16.13 3.38 -7.11
C GLY A 163 -14.91 2.79 -6.43
N ILE A 164 -14.73 1.48 -6.56
CA ILE A 164 -13.57 0.77 -6.01
C ILE A 164 -12.31 1.17 -6.79
N TRP A 165 -11.25 1.55 -6.08
CA TRP A 165 -9.95 1.84 -6.66
C TRP A 165 -8.80 0.99 -6.08
N ALA A 166 -9.05 0.22 -5.03
CA ALA A 166 -8.12 -0.81 -4.56
C ALA A 166 -8.85 -1.89 -3.77
N SER A 167 -8.29 -3.08 -3.78
CA SER A 167 -8.67 -4.19 -2.92
C SER A 167 -7.46 -4.68 -2.14
N TYR A 168 -7.64 -5.06 -0.88
CA TYR A 168 -6.57 -5.63 -0.05
C TYR A 168 -5.94 -6.85 -0.71
N THR A 169 -6.75 -7.70 -1.35
CA THR A 169 -6.30 -8.98 -1.89
C THR A 169 -5.91 -8.91 -3.37
N GLN A 170 -6.52 -8.00 -4.12
CA GLN A 170 -6.40 -7.97 -5.58
C GLN A 170 -5.60 -6.78 -6.12
N GLY A 171 -5.18 -5.88 -5.22
CA GLY A 171 -4.35 -4.72 -5.52
C GLY A 171 -5.12 -3.53 -6.09
N PRO A 172 -4.40 -2.57 -6.71
CA PRO A 172 -4.96 -1.31 -7.18
C PRO A 172 -5.77 -1.43 -8.47
N ASP A 173 -6.64 -0.44 -8.70
CA ASP A 173 -7.21 -0.19 -10.02
C ASP A 173 -6.17 0.43 -10.97
N ALA A 174 -6.46 0.36 -12.28
CA ALA A 174 -5.58 0.91 -13.31
C ALA A 174 -5.48 2.45 -13.25
N ARG A 175 -6.47 3.12 -12.64
CA ARG A 175 -6.57 4.58 -12.58
C ARG A 175 -5.62 5.19 -11.56
N THR A 176 -5.50 4.58 -10.39
CA THR A 176 -4.74 5.13 -9.26
C THR A 176 -3.31 4.60 -9.16
N VAL A 177 -2.87 3.80 -10.12
CA VAL A 177 -1.49 3.32 -10.18
C VAL A 177 -0.52 4.49 -10.33
N VAL A 178 0.54 4.48 -9.54
CA VAL A 178 1.61 5.48 -9.64
C VAL A 178 2.53 5.21 -10.83
N ASP A 179 2.90 6.25 -11.52
CA ASP A 179 3.83 6.22 -12.66
C ASP A 179 4.95 7.25 -12.50
N THR A 180 5.76 7.44 -13.54
CA THR A 180 6.86 8.41 -13.55
C THR A 180 6.37 9.88 -13.54
N GLY A 181 5.12 10.12 -13.91
CA GLY A 181 4.44 11.41 -13.88
C GLY A 181 3.82 11.77 -12.53
N THR A 182 3.60 10.80 -11.66
CA THR A 182 2.95 11.01 -10.37
C THR A 182 3.77 11.92 -9.46
N ARG A 183 3.11 12.90 -8.85
CA ARG A 183 3.73 13.90 -7.96
C ARG A 183 3.09 13.94 -6.57
N ASN A 184 1.88 13.47 -6.47
CA ASN A 184 1.09 13.48 -5.23
C ASN A 184 0.55 12.10 -4.99
N ILE A 185 0.84 11.56 -3.82
CA ILE A 185 0.49 10.19 -3.47
C ILE A 185 -0.18 10.11 -2.12
N ILE A 186 -0.86 9.02 -1.89
CA ILE A 186 -1.25 8.53 -0.58
C ILE A 186 -0.53 7.21 -0.33
N ILE A 187 0.21 7.13 0.79
CA ILE A 187 0.75 5.87 1.32
C ILE A 187 -0.29 5.31 2.27
N LEU A 188 -0.57 4.03 2.15
CA LEU A 188 -1.58 3.32 2.91
C LEU A 188 -0.94 2.23 3.75
N GLY A 189 -1.42 2.07 4.99
CA GLY A 189 -1.05 0.98 5.88
C GLY A 189 -2.26 0.08 6.15
N PHE A 190 -2.20 -1.13 5.65
CA PHE A 190 -3.29 -2.10 5.75
C PHE A 190 -3.07 -3.03 6.95
N PHE A 191 -3.92 -2.88 7.94
CA PHE A 191 -3.84 -3.73 9.14
C PHE A 191 -4.40 -5.13 8.87
N THR A 192 -3.81 -6.09 9.54
CA THR A 192 -4.37 -7.43 9.77
C THR A 192 -4.63 -7.59 11.27
N PRO A 193 -5.36 -8.61 11.74
CA PRO A 193 -5.59 -8.81 13.17
C PRO A 193 -4.31 -8.87 14.02
N GLU A 194 -3.19 -9.26 13.42
CA GLU A 194 -1.90 -9.41 14.10
C GLU A 194 -0.97 -8.18 13.94
N THR A 195 -1.37 -7.19 13.15
CA THR A 195 -0.55 -5.99 12.91
C THR A 195 -0.72 -5.00 14.07
N THR A 196 0.36 -4.74 14.80
CA THR A 196 0.33 -3.71 15.85
C THR A 196 0.43 -2.31 15.26
N GLN A 197 -0.18 -1.34 15.94
CA GLN A 197 -0.11 0.06 15.51
C GLN A 197 1.31 0.60 15.52
N GLU A 198 2.11 0.22 16.52
CA GLU A 198 3.52 0.62 16.61
C GLU A 198 4.32 0.15 15.39
N LEU A 199 4.17 -1.12 15.02
CA LEU A 199 4.84 -1.68 13.86
C LEU A 199 4.43 -0.99 12.56
N MET A 200 3.12 -0.75 12.38
CA MET A 200 2.60 -0.05 11.20
C MET A 200 3.14 1.37 11.13
N LEU A 201 3.07 2.13 12.22
CA LEU A 201 3.60 3.51 12.27
C LEU A 201 5.10 3.55 11.98
N LYS A 202 5.86 2.59 12.52
CA LYS A 202 7.30 2.47 12.23
C LYS A 202 7.53 2.24 10.74
N GLY A 203 6.87 1.27 10.13
CA GLY A 203 7.01 0.98 8.71
C GLY A 203 6.59 2.16 7.82
N MET A 204 5.47 2.80 8.14
CA MET A 204 5.04 3.98 7.36
C MET A 204 6.04 5.14 7.47
N ARG A 205 6.64 5.39 8.64
CA ARG A 205 7.71 6.41 8.78
C ARG A 205 8.92 6.05 7.92
N GLU A 206 9.39 4.81 7.98
CA GLU A 206 10.51 4.33 7.16
C GLU A 206 10.22 4.51 5.66
N ALA A 207 8.99 4.21 5.20
CA ALA A 207 8.60 4.38 3.80
C ALA A 207 8.58 5.86 3.38
N VAL A 208 8.02 6.74 4.21
CA VAL A 208 7.99 8.18 3.98
C VAL A 208 9.41 8.75 3.94
N GLU A 209 10.25 8.40 4.91
CA GLU A 209 11.64 8.87 4.98
C GLU A 209 12.44 8.45 3.74
N LEU A 210 12.33 7.18 3.34
CA LEU A 210 13.02 6.67 2.15
C LEU A 210 12.55 7.38 0.89
N LEU A 211 11.24 7.54 0.74
CA LEU A 211 10.62 8.22 -0.39
C LEU A 211 11.07 9.69 -0.49
N LEU A 212 11.05 10.44 0.62
CA LEU A 212 11.44 11.85 0.64
C LEU A 212 12.94 12.04 0.40
N ARG A 213 13.77 11.10 0.83
CA ARG A 213 15.22 11.12 0.56
C ARG A 213 15.51 11.05 -0.94
N VAL A 214 14.74 10.24 -1.68
CA VAL A 214 14.92 10.04 -3.12
C VAL A 214 14.15 11.06 -3.95
N GLY A 215 12.86 11.20 -3.67
CA GLY A 215 11.91 11.97 -4.48
C GLY A 215 11.71 13.41 -4.02
N LYS A 216 12.31 13.82 -2.88
CA LYS A 216 11.98 15.09 -2.23
C LYS A 216 10.47 15.16 -1.92
N GLY A 217 9.89 16.35 -1.91
CA GLY A 217 8.46 16.52 -1.62
C GLY A 217 8.19 16.81 -0.16
N GLU A 218 6.90 16.76 0.22
CA GLU A 218 6.43 17.12 1.54
C GLU A 218 5.42 16.08 2.02
N ALA A 219 5.69 15.45 3.17
CA ALA A 219 4.77 14.52 3.79
C ALA A 219 3.91 15.23 4.84
N ARG A 220 2.64 14.85 4.91
CA ARG A 220 1.77 15.19 6.04
C ARG A 220 1.99 14.22 7.19
N GLU A 221 1.34 14.48 8.31
CA GLU A 221 1.33 13.58 9.45
C GLU A 221 0.79 12.19 9.05
N ILE A 222 1.42 11.15 9.59
CA ILE A 222 0.94 9.78 9.44
C ILE A 222 -0.22 9.57 10.42
N MET A 223 -1.36 9.23 9.89
CA MET A 223 -2.58 9.00 10.65
C MET A 223 -2.92 7.51 10.71
N VAL A 224 -3.49 7.09 11.83
CA VAL A 224 -4.13 5.76 11.96
C VAL A 224 -5.54 5.97 12.47
N ILE A 225 -6.52 5.41 11.77
CA ILE A 225 -7.95 5.48 12.11
C ILE A 225 -8.52 4.06 12.29
N PRO A 226 -9.54 3.86 13.12
CA PRO A 226 -9.90 4.78 14.21
C PRO A 226 -8.75 4.93 15.20
N SER A 227 -8.69 6.10 15.82
CA SER A 227 -7.67 6.44 16.84
C SER A 227 -7.91 5.68 18.15
#